data_6bbc8e9b30022ef5fcda29e59235a881
#
_entry.id   6bbc8e9b30022ef5fcda29e59235a881
#
_cell.length_a   1.000
_cell.length_b   1.000
_cell.length_c   1.000
_cell.angle_alpha   90.00
_cell.angle_beta   90.00
_cell.angle_gamma   90.00
#
_symmetry.space_group_name_H-M   'P 1'
#
loop_
_entity.id
_entity.type
_entity.pdbx_description
1 polymer ?
#
loop_
_entity_poly.entity_id
_entity_poly.type
_entity_poly.pdbx_seq_one_letter_code
_entity_poly.pdbx_strand_id
1 'polypeptide(L)'
;MSYTENKDTARLLRKYANRIKLSELTEAVNRGLMDQDEVEKAIKGKKLESLRSPVTFSAERKIMLAQCLENVNDRLAYMEATNPMALGAYKRYALDITNAVTANLIAPELVGTHTLEGRNGIVRYFNFNYGRDKGQTKKGDTFNSSLNMPMNDPYYASNLVDGEVVKLDGNGVAYLKWSPIKLPTFSVVEEGVAGPASIADNFGAITGTLEGTILPSGKLDLGVTNANKSVVVTYRYDNEVVRDDGSNFSPEGAGYVNIPTADVEVGAIPVFAEVYPMNATWSTMAEYDLMKETKMSMRDILQTQIIGELQREVDNKIITQLHAAADASSPITWSETPGVGVSPDAHYNGLRIELNKASKKIRQASNKYSANYVVAGTQASADAECITGFKAANTNQVPGSRLVGELPGGMKLYETTALGEYDLFLGFKSNNVIEAGAFYCPYMPVTSLGMIQTGDMRNREGFATSYAFTMVNSKLYQKGTIIPE
;
A
#
# COMPACT_ATOMS: atom_id res chain seq x y z
N MET A 1 -11.06 -1.13 -12.31
CA MET A 1 -11.39 0.04 -13.17
C MET A 1 -10.15 0.89 -13.24
N SER A 2 -9.62 1.09 -14.43
CA SER A 2 -8.45 1.94 -14.63
C SER A 2 -8.87 3.40 -14.38
N TYR A 3 -8.13 4.12 -13.55
CA TYR A 3 -8.32 5.58 -13.29
C TYR A 3 -8.27 6.44 -14.56
N THR A 4 -7.86 5.84 -15.68
CA THR A 4 -7.70 6.52 -16.98
C THR A 4 -9.00 6.69 -17.78
N GLU A 5 -10.13 6.13 -17.31
CA GLU A 5 -11.40 6.16 -18.08
C GLU A 5 -12.33 7.31 -17.72
N ASN A 6 -12.03 8.11 -16.70
CA ASN A 6 -12.82 9.30 -16.41
C ASN A 6 -12.45 10.42 -17.39
N LYS A 7 -13.47 11.01 -18.07
CA LYS A 7 -13.27 12.11 -19.04
C LYS A 7 -12.49 13.29 -18.44
N ASP A 8 -12.67 13.54 -17.15
CA ASP A 8 -11.99 14.65 -16.46
C ASP A 8 -10.51 14.36 -16.25
N THR A 9 -10.15 13.14 -15.85
CA THR A 9 -8.74 12.71 -15.75
C THR A 9 -8.02 12.74 -17.10
N ALA A 10 -8.68 12.27 -18.16
CA ALA A 10 -8.12 12.33 -19.51
C ALA A 10 -7.90 13.78 -19.99
N ARG A 11 -8.80 14.71 -19.63
CA ARG A 11 -8.66 16.13 -19.92
C ARG A 11 -7.47 16.74 -19.17
N LEU A 12 -7.32 16.44 -17.89
CA LEU A 12 -6.20 16.91 -17.05
C LEU A 12 -4.85 16.42 -17.58
N LEU A 13 -4.75 15.13 -17.90
CA LEU A 13 -3.54 14.55 -18.45
C LEU A 13 -3.13 15.21 -19.78
N ARG A 14 -4.09 15.52 -20.67
CA ARG A 14 -3.81 16.25 -21.92
C ARG A 14 -3.38 17.69 -21.65
N LYS A 15 -4.05 18.38 -20.71
CA LYS A 15 -3.73 19.77 -20.34
C LYS A 15 -2.30 19.92 -19.83
N TYR A 16 -1.83 18.96 -19.05
CA TYR A 16 -0.51 19.00 -18.40
C TYR A 16 0.54 18.05 -19.00
N ALA A 17 0.27 17.44 -20.18
CA ALA A 17 1.14 16.45 -20.81
C ALA A 17 2.62 16.89 -20.90
N ASN A 18 2.87 18.13 -21.35
CA ASN A 18 4.22 18.66 -21.48
C ASN A 18 4.92 18.85 -20.13
N ARG A 19 4.17 19.19 -19.07
CA ARG A 19 4.72 19.36 -17.72
C ARG A 19 5.02 18.02 -17.07
N ILE A 20 4.16 17.05 -17.27
CA ILE A 20 4.39 15.65 -16.82
C ILE A 20 5.66 15.12 -17.47
N LYS A 21 5.82 15.34 -18.77
CA LYS A 21 7.03 14.93 -19.49
C LYS A 21 8.28 15.64 -19.00
N LEU A 22 8.18 16.93 -18.68
CA LEU A 22 9.27 17.67 -18.07
C LEU A 22 9.68 17.08 -16.72
N SER A 23 8.72 16.70 -15.87
CA SER A 23 9.02 16.03 -14.60
C SER A 23 9.68 14.67 -14.79
N GLU A 24 9.25 13.87 -15.77
CA GLU A 24 9.90 12.60 -16.12
C GLU A 24 11.35 12.81 -16.58
N LEU A 25 11.62 13.85 -17.36
CA LEU A 25 12.98 14.19 -17.80
C LEU A 25 13.84 14.70 -16.63
N THR A 26 13.28 15.52 -15.75
CA THR A 26 13.97 16.01 -14.55
C THR A 26 14.38 14.84 -13.64
N GLU A 27 13.50 13.89 -13.45
CA GLU A 27 13.82 12.68 -12.67
C GLU A 27 14.89 11.83 -13.37
N ALA A 28 14.86 11.72 -14.70
CA ALA A 28 15.90 11.01 -15.45
C ALA A 28 17.28 11.66 -15.29
N VAL A 29 17.35 12.98 -15.25
CA VAL A 29 18.58 13.73 -14.96
C VAL A 29 19.04 13.49 -13.53
N ASN A 30 18.15 13.58 -12.56
CA ASN A 30 18.46 13.36 -11.14
C ASN A 30 18.96 11.93 -10.87
N ARG A 31 18.48 10.95 -11.64
CA ARG A 31 18.95 9.57 -11.60
C ARG A 31 20.24 9.33 -12.40
N GLY A 32 20.83 10.36 -13.01
CA GLY A 32 22.03 10.25 -13.86
C GLY A 32 21.83 9.44 -15.15
N LEU A 33 20.57 9.28 -15.58
CA LEU A 33 20.21 8.52 -16.79
C LEU A 33 20.18 9.41 -18.05
N MET A 34 20.27 10.73 -17.89
CA MET A 34 20.22 11.71 -18.96
C MET A 34 21.06 12.94 -18.61
N ASP A 35 21.61 13.60 -19.63
CA ASP A 35 22.40 14.82 -19.45
C ASP A 35 21.49 16.03 -19.30
N GLN A 36 21.80 16.88 -18.32
CA GLN A 36 21.06 18.13 -18.04
C GLN A 36 21.09 19.08 -19.23
N ASP A 37 22.24 19.19 -19.90
CA ASP A 37 22.43 20.07 -21.07
C ASP A 37 21.50 19.69 -22.24
N GLU A 38 21.21 18.41 -22.42
CA GLU A 38 20.33 17.90 -23.45
C GLU A 38 18.88 18.30 -23.19
N VAL A 39 18.45 18.20 -21.94
CA VAL A 39 17.10 18.60 -21.50
C VAL A 39 16.92 20.11 -21.64
N GLU A 40 17.91 20.91 -21.23
CA GLU A 40 17.86 22.36 -21.37
C GLU A 40 17.81 22.82 -22.85
N LYS A 41 18.58 22.20 -23.72
CA LYS A 41 18.52 22.43 -25.16
C LYS A 41 17.15 22.13 -25.75
N ALA A 42 16.53 21.03 -25.31
CA ALA A 42 15.19 20.65 -25.76
C ALA A 42 14.11 21.63 -25.27
N ILE A 43 14.22 22.13 -24.04
CA ILE A 43 13.33 23.17 -23.50
C ILE A 43 13.46 24.46 -24.30
N LYS A 44 14.70 24.94 -24.51
CA LYS A 44 14.99 26.16 -25.29
C LYS A 44 14.55 26.04 -26.76
N GLY A 45 14.71 24.85 -27.36
CA GLY A 45 14.32 24.53 -28.72
C GLY A 45 12.84 24.21 -28.94
N LYS A 46 11.99 24.21 -27.91
CA LYS A 46 10.58 23.76 -27.96
C LYS A 46 10.39 22.34 -28.55
N LYS A 47 11.40 21.49 -28.43
CA LYS A 47 11.41 20.10 -28.94
C LYS A 47 11.19 19.05 -27.81
N LEU A 48 10.49 19.43 -26.76
CA LEU A 48 10.27 18.55 -25.61
C LEU A 48 9.55 17.25 -25.98
N GLU A 49 8.64 17.31 -26.96
CA GLU A 49 7.86 16.15 -27.42
C GLU A 49 8.72 15.10 -28.13
N SER A 50 9.80 15.49 -28.77
CA SER A 50 10.69 14.56 -29.50
C SER A 50 11.71 13.85 -28.62
N LEU A 51 11.98 14.37 -27.42
CA LEU A 51 12.93 13.77 -26.47
C LEU A 51 12.29 12.57 -25.76
N ARG A 52 12.89 11.40 -25.81
CA ARG A 52 12.41 10.23 -25.05
C ARG A 52 13.01 10.25 -23.66
N SER A 53 12.16 10.20 -22.62
CA SER A 53 12.63 10.00 -21.25
C SER A 53 12.90 8.52 -21.01
N PRO A 54 14.05 8.15 -20.43
CA PRO A 54 14.30 6.78 -19.96
C PRO A 54 13.46 6.41 -18.73
N VAL A 55 12.95 7.43 -18.01
CA VAL A 55 12.06 7.25 -16.85
C VAL A 55 10.63 7.60 -17.28
N THR A 56 9.70 6.69 -17.03
CA THR A 56 8.26 6.92 -17.25
C THR A 56 7.51 6.75 -15.94
N PHE A 57 6.72 7.75 -15.57
CA PHE A 57 5.89 7.69 -14.36
C PHE A 57 4.77 6.67 -14.52
N SER A 58 4.39 6.03 -13.40
CA SER A 58 3.18 5.23 -13.35
C SER A 58 1.94 6.08 -13.68
N ALA A 59 0.87 5.45 -14.13
CA ALA A 59 -0.38 6.16 -14.46
C ALA A 59 -0.90 6.98 -13.25
N GLU A 60 -0.80 6.41 -12.05
CA GLU A 60 -1.20 7.07 -10.80
C GLU A 60 -0.38 8.32 -10.53
N ARG A 61 0.94 8.25 -10.68
CA ARG A 61 1.83 9.39 -10.47
C ARG A 61 1.59 10.51 -11.48
N LYS A 62 1.26 10.16 -12.74
CA LYS A 62 0.86 11.14 -13.76
C LYS A 62 -0.43 11.86 -13.42
N ILE A 63 -1.42 11.13 -12.94
CA ILE A 63 -2.71 11.69 -12.51
C ILE A 63 -2.51 12.57 -11.28
N MET A 64 -1.73 12.10 -10.30
CA MET A 64 -1.36 12.88 -9.12
C MET A 64 -0.75 14.22 -9.52
N LEU A 65 0.25 14.21 -10.36
CA LEU A 65 0.94 15.43 -10.80
C LEU A 65 -0.02 16.37 -11.55
N ALA A 66 -0.86 15.82 -12.44
CA ALA A 66 -1.83 16.63 -13.19
C ALA A 66 -2.84 17.32 -12.25
N GLN A 67 -3.35 16.60 -11.23
CA GLN A 67 -4.28 17.15 -10.25
C GLN A 67 -3.60 18.19 -9.35
N CYS A 68 -2.38 17.91 -8.88
CA CYS A 68 -1.61 18.87 -8.10
C CYS A 68 -1.36 20.17 -8.88
N LEU A 69 -1.05 20.07 -10.18
CA LEU A 69 -0.89 21.23 -11.04
C LEU A 69 -2.21 22.02 -11.26
N GLU A 70 -3.35 21.32 -11.32
CA GLU A 70 -4.66 21.96 -11.37
C GLU A 70 -4.96 22.71 -10.07
N ASN A 71 -4.78 22.08 -8.92
CA ASN A 71 -5.01 22.70 -7.61
C ASN A 71 -4.15 23.97 -7.42
N VAL A 72 -2.87 23.93 -7.85
CA VAL A 72 -1.99 25.10 -7.84
C VAL A 72 -2.49 26.17 -8.80
N ASN A 73 -2.92 25.79 -10.01
CA ASN A 73 -3.46 26.72 -10.99
C ASN A 73 -4.74 27.41 -10.51
N ASP A 74 -5.64 26.69 -9.88
CA ASP A 74 -6.89 27.23 -9.32
C ASP A 74 -6.62 28.21 -8.19
N ARG A 75 -5.66 27.88 -7.31
CA ARG A 75 -5.20 28.79 -6.26
C ARG A 75 -4.57 30.07 -6.84
N LEU A 76 -3.73 29.93 -7.86
CA LEU A 76 -3.12 31.07 -8.53
C LEU A 76 -4.17 31.96 -9.22
N ALA A 77 -5.19 31.37 -9.82
CA ALA A 77 -6.33 32.09 -10.40
C ALA A 77 -7.12 32.87 -9.32
N TYR A 78 -7.31 32.27 -8.13
CA TYR A 78 -7.91 32.98 -6.99
C TYR A 78 -7.05 34.17 -6.53
N MET A 79 -5.73 33.99 -6.42
CA MET A 79 -4.79 35.06 -6.06
C MET A 79 -4.73 36.17 -7.12
N GLU A 80 -4.83 35.82 -8.41
CA GLU A 80 -4.89 36.77 -9.54
C GLU A 80 -6.13 37.62 -9.48
N ALA A 81 -7.27 37.07 -9.11
CA ALA A 81 -8.51 37.80 -8.91
C ALA A 81 -8.43 38.77 -7.73
N THR A 82 -7.57 38.49 -6.74
CA THR A 82 -7.41 39.33 -5.54
C THR A 82 -6.31 40.38 -5.69
N ASN A 83 -5.27 40.15 -6.51
CA ASN A 83 -4.14 41.07 -6.71
C ASN A 83 -3.53 40.96 -8.12
N PRO A 84 -4.01 41.71 -9.11
CA PRO A 84 -3.69 41.49 -10.53
C PRO A 84 -2.27 41.92 -10.98
N MET A 85 -1.49 42.60 -10.16
CA MET A 85 -0.31 43.34 -10.64
C MET A 85 1.01 42.56 -10.82
N ALA A 86 1.13 41.30 -10.40
CA ALA A 86 2.44 40.60 -10.41
C ALA A 86 2.44 39.10 -10.85
N LEU A 87 1.32 38.59 -11.33
CA LEU A 87 1.14 37.10 -11.33
C LEU A 87 1.57 36.34 -12.60
N GLY A 88 1.80 36.97 -13.74
CA GLY A 88 2.10 36.22 -14.98
C GLY A 88 3.41 35.42 -14.94
N ALA A 89 4.49 36.04 -14.48
CA ALA A 89 5.80 35.40 -14.29
C ALA A 89 5.76 34.42 -13.09
N TYR A 90 5.04 34.79 -12.02
CA TYR A 90 4.88 34.00 -10.82
C TYR A 90 4.11 32.69 -11.07
N LYS A 91 3.06 32.72 -11.91
CA LYS A 91 2.28 31.52 -12.27
C LYS A 91 3.14 30.45 -12.95
N ARG A 92 4.00 30.86 -13.89
CA ARG A 92 4.93 29.92 -14.55
C ARG A 92 5.90 29.33 -13.55
N TYR A 93 6.45 30.16 -12.70
CA TYR A 93 7.42 29.80 -11.69
C TYR A 93 6.86 28.83 -10.64
N ALA A 94 5.66 29.08 -10.10
CA ALA A 94 5.01 28.18 -9.14
C ALA A 94 4.75 26.79 -9.72
N LEU A 95 4.36 26.71 -10.98
CA LEU A 95 4.16 25.43 -11.67
C LEU A 95 5.48 24.70 -11.95
N ASP A 96 6.59 25.42 -12.17
CA ASP A 96 7.92 24.82 -12.38
C ASP A 96 8.47 24.25 -11.07
N ILE A 97 8.26 24.93 -9.94
CA ILE A 97 8.56 24.41 -8.59
C ILE A 97 7.78 23.12 -8.34
N THR A 98 6.47 23.10 -8.61
CA THR A 98 5.63 21.91 -8.44
C THR A 98 6.18 20.72 -9.22
N ASN A 99 6.63 20.92 -10.45
CA ASN A 99 7.22 19.86 -11.27
C ASN A 99 8.53 19.34 -10.66
N ALA A 100 9.42 20.23 -10.21
CA ALA A 100 10.69 19.84 -9.61
C ALA A 100 10.50 19.07 -8.29
N VAL A 101 9.56 19.53 -7.47
CA VAL A 101 9.23 18.88 -6.19
C VAL A 101 8.71 17.47 -6.39
N THR A 102 7.70 17.30 -7.25
CA THR A 102 7.10 15.98 -7.46
C THR A 102 8.04 14.98 -8.12
N ALA A 103 9.02 15.44 -8.88
CA ALA A 103 10.05 14.58 -9.46
C ALA A 103 11.01 13.99 -8.41
N ASN A 104 11.24 14.70 -7.31
CA ASN A 104 12.23 14.31 -6.30
C ASN A 104 11.63 13.54 -5.11
N LEU A 105 10.30 13.52 -4.94
CA LEU A 105 9.65 12.80 -3.85
C LEU A 105 9.76 11.28 -4.02
N ILE A 106 10.17 10.60 -2.94
CA ILE A 106 10.22 9.12 -2.86
C ILE A 106 8.88 8.55 -2.37
N ALA A 107 8.13 9.31 -1.57
CA ALA A 107 6.85 8.86 -1.03
C ALA A 107 5.91 8.20 -2.07
N PRO A 108 5.74 8.73 -3.30
CA PRO A 108 4.92 8.07 -4.33
C PRO A 108 5.49 6.74 -4.83
N GLU A 109 6.76 6.42 -4.55
CA GLU A 109 7.36 5.13 -4.88
C GLU A 109 7.15 4.08 -3.79
N LEU A 110 6.91 4.50 -2.55
CA LEU A 110 6.72 3.62 -1.40
C LEU A 110 5.25 3.28 -1.15
N VAL A 111 4.35 4.23 -1.37
CA VAL A 111 2.92 4.09 -1.07
C VAL A 111 2.04 4.39 -2.28
N GLY A 112 0.76 3.99 -2.20
CA GLY A 112 -0.24 4.40 -3.17
C GLY A 112 -0.48 5.90 -3.13
N THR A 113 -0.88 6.51 -4.24
CA THR A 113 -1.18 7.94 -4.31
C THR A 113 -2.66 8.16 -4.57
N HIS A 114 -3.29 8.99 -3.74
CA HIS A 114 -4.66 9.42 -3.93
C HIS A 114 -4.76 10.94 -3.81
N THR A 115 -4.92 11.63 -4.93
CA THR A 115 -4.96 13.10 -4.96
C THR A 115 -6.26 13.63 -4.41
N LEU A 116 -6.17 14.72 -3.66
CA LEU A 116 -7.31 15.42 -3.10
C LEU A 116 -7.67 16.62 -3.97
N GLU A 117 -8.96 16.78 -4.29
CA GLU A 117 -9.49 17.98 -4.93
C GLU A 117 -9.70 19.13 -3.94
N GLY A 118 -9.88 18.80 -2.66
CA GLY A 118 -10.05 19.73 -1.54
C GLY A 118 -9.24 19.30 -0.33
N ARG A 119 -9.20 20.10 0.74
CA ARG A 119 -8.51 19.76 1.99
C ARG A 119 -9.10 18.53 2.68
N ASN A 120 -10.39 18.26 2.46
CA ASN A 120 -11.09 17.08 2.96
C ASN A 120 -11.26 16.11 1.79
N GLY A 121 -10.95 14.85 2.03
CA GLY A 121 -11.12 13.80 1.03
C GLY A 121 -11.52 12.49 1.68
N ILE A 122 -11.81 11.51 0.84
CA ILE A 122 -12.21 10.18 1.25
C ILE A 122 -11.40 9.17 0.44
N VAL A 123 -10.64 8.33 1.12
CA VAL A 123 -10.00 7.17 0.52
C VAL A 123 -10.95 5.99 0.61
N ARG A 124 -11.34 5.45 -0.54
CA ARG A 124 -12.23 4.28 -0.62
C ARG A 124 -11.40 3.01 -0.66
N TYR A 125 -11.83 2.00 0.10
CA TYR A 125 -11.27 0.66 0.07
C TYR A 125 -12.36 -0.37 -0.18
N PHE A 126 -11.96 -1.55 -0.64
CA PHE A 126 -12.86 -2.62 -0.98
C PHE A 126 -12.56 -3.85 -0.13
N ASN A 127 -13.59 -4.39 0.49
CA ASN A 127 -13.55 -5.68 1.16
C ASN A 127 -14.39 -6.66 0.37
N PHE A 128 -13.85 -7.83 0.13
CA PHE A 128 -14.58 -8.95 -0.45
C PHE A 128 -14.81 -9.97 0.65
N ASN A 129 -16.06 -10.11 1.05
CA ASN A 129 -16.45 -10.90 2.21
C ASN A 129 -17.18 -12.17 1.74
N TYR A 130 -17.08 -13.22 2.55
CA TYR A 130 -17.94 -14.40 2.38
C TYR A 130 -19.38 -14.05 2.75
N GLY A 131 -20.31 -14.31 1.84
CA GLY A 131 -21.70 -13.93 2.01
C GLY A 131 -22.52 -14.91 2.85
N ARG A 132 -22.00 -16.12 3.13
CA ARG A 132 -22.67 -17.17 3.91
C ARG A 132 -21.70 -17.94 4.79
N ASP A 133 -22.27 -18.50 5.88
CA ASP A 133 -21.54 -19.44 6.73
C ASP A 133 -21.34 -20.76 5.98
N LYS A 134 -20.11 -21.27 5.96
CA LYS A 134 -19.78 -22.58 5.42
C LYS A 134 -18.55 -23.16 6.12
N GLY A 135 -18.74 -24.28 6.81
CA GLY A 135 -17.67 -24.90 7.59
C GLY A 135 -17.15 -23.96 8.67
N GLN A 136 -15.85 -23.70 8.65
CA GLN A 136 -15.19 -22.77 9.58
C GLN A 136 -15.40 -21.29 9.20
N THR A 137 -15.78 -21.03 7.96
CA THR A 137 -15.97 -19.66 7.44
C THR A 137 -17.32 -19.11 7.85
N LYS A 138 -17.34 -17.89 8.39
CA LYS A 138 -18.57 -17.18 8.75
C LYS A 138 -18.91 -16.09 7.75
N LYS A 139 -20.19 -15.77 7.68
CA LYS A 139 -20.66 -14.61 6.91
C LYS A 139 -19.97 -13.34 7.42
N GLY A 140 -19.41 -12.57 6.51
CA GLY A 140 -18.67 -11.34 6.83
C GLY A 140 -17.16 -11.52 7.00
N ASP A 141 -16.68 -12.79 7.06
CA ASP A 141 -15.23 -13.02 6.99
C ASP A 141 -14.70 -12.57 5.63
N THR A 142 -13.54 -11.91 5.62
CA THR A 142 -12.96 -11.39 4.41
C THR A 142 -12.05 -12.41 3.73
N PHE A 143 -12.27 -12.69 2.45
CA PHE A 143 -11.35 -13.51 1.65
C PHE A 143 -10.36 -12.69 0.86
N ASN A 144 -10.67 -11.42 0.60
CA ASN A 144 -9.74 -10.46 0.02
C ASN A 144 -10.10 -9.06 0.53
N SER A 145 -9.18 -8.39 1.18
CA SER A 145 -9.41 -7.08 1.78
C SER A 145 -8.17 -6.22 1.69
N SER A 146 -8.40 -4.93 1.50
CA SER A 146 -7.35 -3.93 1.68
C SER A 146 -7.00 -3.71 3.15
N LEU A 147 -7.92 -4.01 4.08
CA LEU A 147 -7.79 -3.71 5.52
C LEU A 147 -7.28 -4.88 6.36
N ASN A 148 -7.73 -6.10 6.08
CA ASN A 148 -7.55 -7.25 6.96
C ASN A 148 -6.83 -8.40 6.28
N MET A 149 -6.26 -9.31 7.11
CA MET A 149 -5.79 -10.59 6.62
C MET A 149 -6.95 -11.37 6.02
N PRO A 150 -6.83 -11.85 4.77
CA PRO A 150 -7.84 -12.69 4.20
C PRO A 150 -7.90 -14.03 4.94
N MET A 151 -9.10 -14.48 5.28
CA MET A 151 -9.33 -15.85 5.68
C MET A 151 -9.28 -16.72 4.41
N ASN A 152 -8.31 -17.62 4.34
CA ASN A 152 -8.18 -18.48 3.18
C ASN A 152 -8.91 -19.79 3.42
N ASP A 153 -10.15 -19.87 2.95
CA ASP A 153 -10.88 -21.13 2.88
C ASP A 153 -10.77 -21.72 1.47
N PRO A 154 -9.91 -22.73 1.26
CA PRO A 154 -9.72 -23.32 -0.07
C PRO A 154 -10.94 -24.10 -0.55
N TYR A 155 -11.91 -24.36 0.31
CA TYR A 155 -13.07 -25.20 0.02
C TYR A 155 -14.38 -24.42 -0.11
N TYR A 156 -14.37 -23.08 0.09
CA TYR A 156 -15.60 -22.29 0.09
C TYR A 156 -16.42 -22.44 -1.21
N ALA A 157 -15.78 -22.43 -2.36
CA ALA A 157 -16.46 -22.62 -3.64
C ALA A 157 -16.69 -24.11 -4.00
N SER A 158 -16.08 -25.04 -3.26
CA SER A 158 -16.22 -26.48 -3.52
C SER A 158 -17.50 -27.04 -2.87
N ASN A 159 -17.82 -28.29 -3.11
CA ASN A 159 -18.90 -28.99 -2.44
C ASN A 159 -18.51 -29.58 -1.06
N LEU A 160 -17.29 -29.33 -0.59
CA LEU A 160 -16.82 -29.75 0.73
C LEU A 160 -17.18 -28.68 1.76
N VAL A 161 -17.77 -29.10 2.87
CA VAL A 161 -17.96 -28.32 4.10
C VAL A 161 -16.99 -28.89 5.13
N ASP A 162 -15.97 -28.09 5.49
CA ASP A 162 -14.92 -28.52 6.41
C ASP A 162 -15.09 -27.83 7.76
N GLY A 163 -15.23 -28.64 8.82
CA GLY A 163 -15.25 -28.18 10.21
C GLY A 163 -16.46 -27.32 10.58
N GLU A 164 -17.66 -27.64 10.10
CA GLU A 164 -18.90 -27.00 10.56
C GLU A 164 -19.17 -27.38 12.03
N VAL A 165 -19.27 -26.36 12.90
CA VAL A 165 -19.62 -26.58 14.31
C VAL A 165 -21.14 -26.58 14.46
N VAL A 166 -21.68 -27.67 14.93
CA VAL A 166 -23.12 -27.86 15.10
C VAL A 166 -23.42 -28.28 16.56
N LYS A 167 -24.39 -27.60 17.16
CA LYS A 167 -24.87 -27.95 18.51
C LYS A 167 -26.06 -28.88 18.42
N LEU A 168 -25.95 -30.02 19.11
CA LEU A 168 -27.04 -31.02 19.23
C LEU A 168 -28.12 -30.51 20.17
N ASP A 169 -29.35 -30.85 19.88
CA ASP A 169 -30.50 -30.56 20.72
C ASP A 169 -30.59 -31.49 21.97
N GLY A 170 -31.65 -31.36 22.79
CA GLY A 170 -31.89 -32.20 23.96
C GLY A 170 -32.13 -33.68 23.67
N ASN A 171 -32.30 -34.04 22.40
CA ASN A 171 -32.45 -35.41 21.92
C ASN A 171 -31.20 -35.94 21.20
N GLY A 172 -30.14 -35.13 21.09
CA GLY A 172 -28.94 -35.48 20.36
C GLY A 172 -29.08 -35.34 18.84
N VAL A 173 -30.04 -34.54 18.36
CA VAL A 173 -30.34 -34.31 16.95
C VAL A 173 -29.88 -32.94 16.53
N ALA A 174 -29.36 -32.81 15.30
CA ALA A 174 -29.07 -31.54 14.67
C ALA A 174 -29.36 -31.56 13.15
N TYR A 175 -29.50 -30.40 12.58
CA TYR A 175 -29.67 -30.26 11.13
C TYR A 175 -28.48 -29.49 10.57
N LEU A 176 -27.87 -30.05 9.52
CA LEU A 176 -26.74 -29.42 8.82
C LEU A 176 -27.25 -28.36 7.87
N LYS A 177 -26.46 -27.31 7.71
CA LYS A 177 -26.87 -26.14 6.88
C LYS A 177 -26.85 -26.43 5.38
N TRP A 178 -25.95 -27.33 4.94
CA TRP A 178 -25.76 -27.64 3.53
C TRP A 178 -26.25 -29.07 3.25
N SER A 179 -27.29 -29.22 2.49
CA SER A 179 -27.91 -30.50 2.12
C SER A 179 -28.37 -30.47 0.65
N PRO A 180 -28.51 -31.62 -0.03
CA PRO A 180 -28.37 -33.00 0.45
C PRO A 180 -26.91 -33.43 0.60
N ILE A 181 -26.65 -34.35 1.51
CA ILE A 181 -25.30 -34.82 1.86
C ILE A 181 -24.97 -36.08 1.07
N LYS A 182 -23.70 -36.19 0.61
CA LYS A 182 -23.10 -37.39 0.04
C LYS A 182 -22.58 -38.28 1.20
N LEU A 183 -23.31 -39.28 1.59
CA LEU A 183 -23.11 -40.08 2.80
C LEU A 183 -21.69 -40.62 3.04
N PRO A 184 -20.99 -41.22 2.05
CA PRO A 184 -19.68 -41.83 2.29
C PRO A 184 -18.57 -40.83 2.62
N THR A 185 -18.87 -39.53 2.61
CA THR A 185 -17.87 -38.44 2.84
C THR A 185 -18.08 -37.74 4.19
N PHE A 186 -19.05 -38.20 5.00
CA PHE A 186 -19.38 -37.56 6.28
C PHE A 186 -18.47 -38.06 7.40
N SER A 187 -17.93 -37.11 8.17
CA SER A 187 -17.18 -37.38 9.39
C SER A 187 -17.58 -36.44 10.52
N VAL A 188 -17.53 -36.90 11.75
CA VAL A 188 -17.90 -36.14 12.94
C VAL A 188 -16.91 -36.38 14.09
N VAL A 189 -16.58 -35.27 14.80
CA VAL A 189 -15.72 -35.28 15.99
C VAL A 189 -16.39 -34.41 17.07
N GLU A 190 -16.23 -34.74 18.33
CA GLU A 190 -16.67 -33.88 19.44
C GLU A 190 -15.77 -32.64 19.52
N GLU A 191 -16.35 -31.45 19.66
CA GLU A 191 -15.61 -30.21 19.71
C GLU A 191 -14.63 -30.16 20.89
N GLY A 192 -13.36 -29.86 20.62
CA GLY A 192 -12.32 -29.78 21.66
C GLY A 192 -11.72 -31.13 22.08
N VAL A 193 -12.17 -32.24 21.51
CA VAL A 193 -11.63 -33.57 21.80
C VAL A 193 -10.69 -33.99 20.68
N ALA A 194 -9.42 -34.22 21.01
CA ALA A 194 -8.46 -34.80 20.09
C ALA A 194 -8.68 -36.34 20.02
N GLY A 195 -9.28 -36.80 18.93
CA GLY A 195 -9.54 -38.21 18.72
C GLY A 195 -9.81 -38.54 17.24
N PRO A 196 -9.87 -39.83 16.89
CA PRO A 196 -10.21 -40.21 15.52
C PRO A 196 -11.67 -39.81 15.22
N ALA A 197 -11.88 -39.33 14.00
CA ALA A 197 -13.20 -38.97 13.52
C ALA A 197 -14.09 -40.21 13.37
N SER A 198 -15.35 -40.13 13.80
CA SER A 198 -16.38 -41.12 13.48
C SER A 198 -16.85 -40.87 12.03
N ILE A 199 -16.98 -41.95 11.26
CA ILE A 199 -17.23 -41.87 9.80
C ILE A 199 -18.58 -42.55 9.51
N ALA A 200 -19.35 -41.94 8.60
CA ALA A 200 -20.59 -42.54 8.10
C ALA A 200 -20.31 -43.54 6.97
N ASP A 201 -21.08 -44.63 6.96
CA ASP A 201 -21.11 -45.59 5.83
C ASP A 201 -22.00 -45.10 4.67
N ASN A 202 -22.14 -45.92 3.64
CA ASN A 202 -22.97 -45.63 2.46
C ASN A 202 -24.49 -45.52 2.79
N PHE A 203 -24.92 -45.99 3.95
CA PHE A 203 -26.31 -45.97 4.41
C PHE A 203 -26.57 -44.92 5.49
N GLY A 204 -25.52 -44.18 5.88
CA GLY A 204 -25.60 -43.12 6.88
C GLY A 204 -25.47 -43.60 8.33
N ALA A 205 -25.05 -44.84 8.59
CA ALA A 205 -24.71 -45.29 9.95
C ALA A 205 -23.32 -44.77 10.33
N ILE A 206 -23.21 -44.04 11.43
CA ILE A 206 -21.98 -43.46 11.96
C ILE A 206 -21.36 -44.44 12.94
N THR A 207 -20.11 -44.79 12.72
CA THR A 207 -19.35 -45.72 13.59
C THR A 207 -18.04 -45.06 14.05
N GLY A 208 -17.69 -45.28 15.31
CA GLY A 208 -16.46 -44.74 15.92
C GLY A 208 -16.68 -44.29 17.37
N THR A 209 -16.05 -43.17 17.73
CA THR A 209 -16.19 -42.62 19.11
C THR A 209 -17.58 -42.04 19.36
N LEU A 210 -18.23 -41.58 18.31
CA LEU A 210 -19.64 -41.14 18.29
C LEU A 210 -20.40 -42.10 17.39
N GLU A 211 -21.49 -42.67 17.89
CA GLU A 211 -22.36 -43.55 17.14
C GLU A 211 -23.71 -42.90 16.87
N GLY A 212 -24.29 -43.14 15.70
CA GLY A 212 -25.57 -42.56 15.34
C GLY A 212 -25.90 -42.72 13.87
N THR A 213 -26.75 -41.85 13.34
CA THR A 213 -27.19 -41.87 11.94
C THR A 213 -27.18 -40.48 11.34
N ILE A 214 -26.82 -40.39 10.05
CA ILE A 214 -26.96 -39.19 9.22
C ILE A 214 -27.82 -39.50 7.99
N LEU A 215 -28.78 -38.65 7.75
CA LEU A 215 -29.63 -38.76 6.58
C LEU A 215 -29.17 -37.84 5.46
N PRO A 216 -29.41 -38.17 4.19
CA PRO A 216 -29.11 -37.27 3.07
C PRO A 216 -29.75 -35.88 3.21
N SER A 217 -30.86 -35.80 3.92
CA SER A 217 -31.55 -34.54 4.26
C SER A 217 -30.75 -33.59 5.19
N GLY A 218 -29.59 -34.02 5.68
CA GLY A 218 -28.81 -33.26 6.63
C GLY A 218 -29.20 -33.45 8.10
N LYS A 219 -30.14 -34.35 8.41
CA LYS A 219 -30.50 -34.69 9.80
C LYS A 219 -29.43 -35.61 10.39
N LEU A 220 -28.70 -35.11 11.37
CA LEU A 220 -27.73 -35.84 12.19
C LEU A 220 -28.40 -36.25 13.49
N ASP A 221 -28.35 -37.55 13.87
CA ASP A 221 -28.88 -38.08 15.10
C ASP A 221 -27.79 -38.93 15.78
N LEU A 222 -27.24 -38.43 16.88
CA LEU A 222 -26.18 -39.06 17.68
C LEU A 222 -26.74 -39.63 19.01
N GLY A 223 -28.08 -39.64 19.17
CA GLY A 223 -28.75 -40.15 20.33
C GLY A 223 -28.64 -39.26 21.59
N VAL A 224 -29.49 -39.55 22.56
CA VAL A 224 -29.66 -38.77 23.80
C VAL A 224 -28.38 -38.67 24.64
N THR A 225 -27.48 -39.66 24.55
CA THR A 225 -26.19 -39.69 25.27
C THR A 225 -25.27 -38.51 24.86
N ASN A 226 -25.47 -37.97 23.69
CA ASN A 226 -24.72 -36.83 23.15
C ASN A 226 -25.54 -35.53 23.16
N ALA A 227 -26.67 -35.49 23.85
CA ALA A 227 -27.52 -34.29 23.93
C ALA A 227 -26.77 -33.07 24.42
N ASN A 228 -27.04 -31.90 23.79
CA ASN A 228 -26.46 -30.60 24.09
C ASN A 228 -24.95 -30.48 23.87
N LYS A 229 -24.27 -31.48 23.30
CA LYS A 229 -22.86 -31.36 22.92
C LYS A 229 -22.72 -30.59 21.63
N SER A 230 -21.56 -29.95 21.46
CA SER A 230 -21.13 -29.37 20.17
C SER A 230 -20.25 -30.38 19.44
N VAL A 231 -20.49 -30.57 18.17
CA VAL A 231 -19.74 -31.46 17.29
C VAL A 231 -19.23 -30.70 16.06
N VAL A 232 -18.06 -31.09 15.62
CA VAL A 232 -17.44 -30.60 14.41
C VAL A 232 -17.67 -31.63 13.31
N VAL A 233 -18.30 -31.22 12.22
CA VAL A 233 -18.64 -32.09 11.10
C VAL A 233 -17.94 -31.65 9.81
N THR A 234 -17.47 -32.63 9.06
CA THR A 234 -16.90 -32.41 7.70
C THR A 234 -17.61 -33.35 6.73
N TYR A 235 -18.15 -32.81 5.66
CA TYR A 235 -18.95 -33.55 4.69
C TYR A 235 -18.95 -32.92 3.31
N ARG A 236 -19.43 -33.69 2.30
CA ARG A 236 -19.70 -33.14 0.97
C ARG A 236 -21.21 -33.11 0.76
N TYR A 237 -21.68 -31.99 0.22
CA TYR A 237 -23.08 -31.86 -0.20
C TYR A 237 -23.17 -31.92 -1.75
N ASP A 238 -24.37 -32.20 -2.23
CA ASP A 238 -24.66 -32.20 -3.65
C ASP A 238 -25.22 -30.85 -4.04
N ASN A 239 -24.42 -30.09 -4.80
CA ASN A 239 -24.77 -28.76 -5.29
C ASN A 239 -25.50 -28.80 -6.66
N GLU A 240 -25.64 -29.98 -7.27
CA GLU A 240 -26.26 -30.16 -8.60
C GLU A 240 -27.71 -30.62 -8.50
N VAL A 241 -28.18 -31.06 -7.31
CA VAL A 241 -29.53 -31.55 -7.13
C VAL A 241 -30.52 -30.37 -7.13
N VAL A 242 -31.25 -30.24 -8.23
CA VAL A 242 -32.44 -29.39 -8.34
C VAL A 242 -33.64 -30.28 -8.14
N ARG A 243 -34.53 -29.92 -7.22
CA ARG A 243 -35.82 -30.67 -7.06
C ARG A 243 -36.72 -30.49 -8.29
N ASP A 244 -37.54 -31.50 -8.59
CA ASP A 244 -38.52 -31.46 -9.66
C ASP A 244 -39.55 -30.32 -9.50
N ASP A 245 -39.74 -29.80 -8.28
CA ASP A 245 -40.58 -28.65 -7.98
C ASP A 245 -39.83 -27.28 -8.05
N GLY A 246 -38.59 -27.28 -8.48
CA GLY A 246 -37.76 -26.07 -8.54
C GLY A 246 -37.33 -25.49 -7.20
N SER A 247 -37.64 -26.17 -6.08
CA SER A 247 -37.20 -25.78 -4.74
C SER A 247 -35.88 -26.45 -4.39
N ASN A 248 -34.91 -25.69 -3.86
CA ASN A 248 -33.70 -26.22 -3.28
C ASN A 248 -34.01 -26.87 -1.93
N PHE A 249 -33.32 -27.96 -1.61
CA PHE A 249 -33.41 -28.63 -0.35
C PHE A 249 -32.82 -27.73 0.74
N SER A 250 -33.62 -26.84 1.31
CA SER A 250 -33.26 -26.07 2.48
C SER A 250 -34.23 -26.34 3.62
N PRO A 251 -33.76 -26.62 4.84
CA PRO A 251 -34.63 -26.69 6.00
C PRO A 251 -35.40 -25.39 6.27
N GLU A 252 -34.95 -24.27 5.74
CA GLU A 252 -35.52 -22.94 5.97
C GLU A 252 -36.41 -22.42 4.82
N GLY A 253 -36.68 -23.23 3.80
CA GLY A 253 -37.69 -22.94 2.78
C GLY A 253 -37.35 -21.80 1.82
N ALA A 254 -36.13 -21.25 1.81
CA ALA A 254 -35.69 -20.19 0.91
C ALA A 254 -34.94 -20.77 -0.29
N GLY A 255 -35.43 -20.58 -1.50
CA GLY A 255 -34.81 -21.07 -2.73
C GLY A 255 -33.35 -20.61 -2.94
N TYR A 256 -32.56 -21.38 -3.69
CA TYR A 256 -31.16 -21.13 -4.05
C TYR A 256 -30.13 -21.11 -2.90
N VAL A 257 -30.31 -21.92 -1.87
CA VAL A 257 -29.55 -21.86 -0.62
C VAL A 257 -28.15 -22.50 -0.73
N ASN A 258 -27.92 -23.42 -1.68
CA ASN A 258 -26.69 -24.23 -1.72
C ASN A 258 -25.55 -23.63 -2.57
N ILE A 259 -25.66 -22.37 -2.96
CA ILE A 259 -24.57 -21.69 -3.67
C ILE A 259 -23.87 -20.72 -2.72
N PRO A 260 -22.55 -20.89 -2.49
CA PRO A 260 -21.77 -19.93 -1.73
C PRO A 260 -21.79 -18.56 -2.40
N THR A 261 -22.00 -17.51 -1.62
CA THR A 261 -22.05 -16.14 -2.13
C THR A 261 -20.87 -15.34 -1.65
N ALA A 262 -20.42 -14.39 -2.46
CA ALA A 262 -19.42 -13.40 -2.11
C ALA A 262 -20.05 -12.01 -2.17
N ASP A 263 -19.83 -11.25 -1.12
CA ASP A 263 -20.33 -9.88 -0.99
C ASP A 263 -19.17 -8.90 -1.15
N VAL A 264 -19.44 -7.72 -1.72
CA VAL A 264 -18.46 -6.63 -1.86
C VAL A 264 -18.91 -5.47 -0.97
N GLU A 265 -18.07 -5.12 -0.04
CA GLU A 265 -18.25 -3.97 0.83
C GLU A 265 -17.31 -2.85 0.42
N VAL A 266 -17.84 -1.64 0.27
CA VAL A 266 -17.06 -0.43 -0.03
C VAL A 266 -17.00 0.41 1.22
N GLY A 267 -15.83 0.45 1.84
CA GLY A 267 -15.57 1.31 2.98
C GLY A 267 -14.92 2.64 2.58
N ALA A 268 -14.91 3.59 3.50
CA ALA A 268 -14.40 4.94 3.30
C ALA A 268 -13.60 5.40 4.53
N ILE A 269 -12.38 5.85 4.31
CA ILE A 269 -11.54 6.48 5.32
C ILE A 269 -11.50 7.97 5.05
N PRO A 270 -12.03 8.83 5.93
CA PRO A 270 -11.91 10.27 5.78
C PRO A 270 -10.45 10.70 5.99
N VAL A 271 -9.95 11.57 5.13
CA VAL A 271 -8.60 12.12 5.21
C VAL A 271 -8.67 13.65 5.17
N PHE A 272 -7.79 14.27 5.93
CA PHE A 272 -7.69 15.74 6.02
C PHE A 272 -6.26 16.17 5.73
N ALA A 273 -6.09 17.04 4.72
CA ALA A 273 -4.78 17.56 4.35
C ALA A 273 -4.35 18.68 5.33
N GLU A 274 -3.28 18.42 6.06
CA GLU A 274 -2.63 19.40 6.93
C GLU A 274 -1.72 20.31 6.11
N VAL A 275 -1.50 21.55 6.60
CA VAL A 275 -0.64 22.53 5.94
C VAL A 275 0.67 22.65 6.72
N TYR A 276 1.78 22.52 6.00
CA TYR A 276 3.14 22.67 6.53
C TYR A 276 3.79 23.91 5.92
N PRO A 277 3.77 25.06 6.63
CA PRO A 277 4.34 26.29 6.15
C PRO A 277 5.77 26.49 6.63
N MET A 278 6.60 27.08 5.77
CA MET A 278 7.95 27.53 6.09
C MET A 278 8.18 28.92 5.49
N ASN A 279 8.89 29.79 6.20
CA ASN A 279 9.19 31.14 5.75
C ASN A 279 10.70 31.34 5.56
N ALA A 280 11.10 31.90 4.43
CA ALA A 280 12.42 32.46 4.22
C ALA A 280 12.41 33.95 4.55
N THR A 281 13.43 34.42 5.24
CA THR A 281 13.65 35.84 5.50
C THR A 281 15.10 36.20 5.24
N TRP A 282 15.33 37.32 4.54
CA TRP A 282 16.68 37.81 4.28
C TRP A 282 16.70 39.35 4.25
N SER A 283 17.88 39.92 4.49
CA SER A 283 18.09 41.37 4.41
C SER A 283 18.24 41.83 2.97
N THR A 284 17.61 42.96 2.63
CA THR A 284 17.74 43.59 1.30
C THR A 284 19.19 43.98 1.00
N MET A 285 19.95 44.39 2.04
CA MET A 285 21.37 44.74 1.86
C MET A 285 22.22 43.51 1.55
N ALA A 286 21.99 42.38 2.26
CA ALA A 286 22.68 41.13 2.00
C ALA A 286 22.42 40.60 0.59
N GLU A 287 21.20 40.77 0.08
CA GLU A 287 20.83 40.40 -1.29
C GLU A 287 21.61 41.24 -2.31
N TYR A 288 21.72 42.53 -2.06
CA TYR A 288 22.47 43.45 -2.93
C TYR A 288 23.99 43.15 -2.98
N ASP A 289 24.58 42.89 -1.81
CA ASP A 289 26.00 42.55 -1.71
C ASP A 289 26.31 41.22 -2.38
N LEU A 290 25.49 40.17 -2.12
CA LEU A 290 25.65 38.87 -2.76
C LEU A 290 25.51 38.94 -4.28
N MET A 291 24.53 39.74 -4.76
CA MET A 291 24.32 39.91 -6.18
C MET A 291 25.51 40.64 -6.87
N LYS A 292 26.15 41.56 -6.17
CA LYS A 292 27.36 42.24 -6.66
C LYS A 292 28.59 41.35 -6.70
N GLU A 293 28.80 40.56 -5.64
CA GLU A 293 29.99 39.72 -5.48
C GLU A 293 29.92 38.44 -6.32
N THR A 294 28.79 37.71 -6.27
CA THR A 294 28.69 36.40 -6.87
C THR A 294 27.78 36.33 -8.10
N LYS A 295 27.05 37.41 -8.42
CA LYS A 295 25.98 37.44 -9.43
C LYS A 295 24.84 36.43 -9.20
N MET A 296 24.69 35.92 -7.98
CA MET A 296 23.65 35.01 -7.59
C MET A 296 22.52 35.74 -6.86
N SER A 297 21.30 35.32 -7.08
CA SER A 297 20.13 35.81 -6.36
C SER A 297 20.03 35.09 -5.01
N MET A 298 19.98 35.84 -3.91
CA MET A 298 19.72 35.27 -2.57
C MET A 298 18.40 34.52 -2.53
N ARG A 299 17.41 35.02 -3.22
CA ARG A 299 16.10 34.42 -3.35
C ARG A 299 16.18 33.01 -3.93
N ASP A 300 16.87 32.81 -5.04
CA ASP A 300 16.95 31.53 -5.74
C ASP A 300 17.69 30.49 -4.90
N ILE A 301 18.74 30.90 -4.19
CA ILE A 301 19.47 30.02 -3.25
C ILE A 301 18.56 29.58 -2.11
N LEU A 302 17.89 30.50 -1.44
CA LEU A 302 17.00 30.20 -0.33
C LEU A 302 15.81 29.33 -0.75
N GLN A 303 15.22 29.61 -1.91
CA GLN A 303 14.13 28.81 -2.45
C GLN A 303 14.54 27.36 -2.68
N THR A 304 15.69 27.15 -3.32
CA THR A 304 16.19 25.79 -3.58
C THR A 304 16.40 25.03 -2.27
N GLN A 305 16.97 25.67 -1.26
CA GLN A 305 17.19 25.04 0.05
C GLN A 305 15.88 24.73 0.79
N ILE A 306 14.94 25.68 0.81
CA ILE A 306 13.66 25.49 1.51
C ILE A 306 12.79 24.43 0.83
N ILE A 307 12.76 24.43 -0.50
CA ILE A 307 12.03 23.42 -1.26
C ILE A 307 12.61 22.03 -0.97
N GLY A 308 13.94 21.89 -1.00
CA GLY A 308 14.61 20.63 -0.65
C GLY A 308 14.33 20.18 0.78
N GLU A 309 14.28 21.11 1.74
CA GLU A 309 13.96 20.80 3.12
C GLU A 309 12.51 20.34 3.31
N LEU A 310 11.55 21.04 2.70
CA LEU A 310 10.15 20.63 2.74
C LEU A 310 9.91 19.27 2.07
N GLN A 311 10.61 18.97 0.97
CA GLN A 311 10.56 17.64 0.35
C GLN A 311 11.06 16.57 1.29
N ARG A 312 12.23 16.80 1.89
CA ARG A 312 12.85 15.89 2.86
C ARG A 312 11.91 15.65 4.05
N GLU A 313 11.25 16.70 4.56
CA GLU A 313 10.31 16.60 5.66
C GLU A 313 9.09 15.74 5.31
N VAL A 314 8.52 15.88 4.11
CA VAL A 314 7.42 15.06 3.62
C VAL A 314 7.83 13.58 3.57
N ASP A 315 8.96 13.26 2.93
CA ASP A 315 9.43 11.89 2.80
C ASP A 315 9.77 11.29 4.17
N ASN A 316 10.48 12.03 5.04
CA ASN A 316 10.82 11.59 6.39
C ASN A 316 9.58 11.29 7.23
N LYS A 317 8.58 12.16 7.19
CA LYS A 317 7.33 11.95 7.93
C LYS A 317 6.60 10.69 7.47
N ILE A 318 6.49 10.48 6.16
CA ILE A 318 5.82 9.31 5.61
C ILE A 318 6.60 8.02 5.95
N ILE A 319 7.93 8.02 5.81
CA ILE A 319 8.79 6.88 6.14
C ILE A 319 8.69 6.54 7.64
N THR A 320 8.74 7.55 8.51
CA THR A 320 8.62 7.35 9.96
C THR A 320 7.25 6.80 10.34
N GLN A 321 6.18 7.29 9.73
CA GLN A 321 4.82 6.78 9.96
C GLN A 321 4.65 5.34 9.44
N LEU A 322 5.22 5.00 8.28
CA LEU A 322 5.25 3.64 7.76
C LEU A 322 6.00 2.69 8.69
N HIS A 323 7.19 3.09 9.15
CA HIS A 323 7.98 2.29 10.08
C HIS A 323 7.27 2.10 11.42
N ALA A 324 6.64 3.16 11.95
CA ALA A 324 5.88 3.08 13.20
C ALA A 324 4.68 2.13 13.11
N ALA A 325 4.01 2.12 11.95
CA ALA A 325 2.82 1.29 11.72
C ALA A 325 3.14 -0.11 11.19
N ALA A 326 4.37 -0.38 10.75
CA ALA A 326 4.78 -1.69 10.23
C ALA A 326 4.63 -2.80 11.29
N ASP A 327 4.28 -4.00 10.85
CA ASP A 327 4.08 -5.15 11.72
C ASP A 327 5.37 -5.54 12.44
N ALA A 328 5.33 -5.47 13.78
CA ALA A 328 6.42 -5.82 14.68
C ALA A 328 6.22 -7.18 15.35
N SER A 329 5.17 -7.94 15.01
CA SER A 329 4.87 -9.24 15.65
C SER A 329 6.00 -10.26 15.49
N SER A 330 6.83 -10.10 14.46
CA SER A 330 7.95 -10.98 14.19
C SER A 330 9.03 -10.18 13.44
N PRO A 331 9.72 -9.25 14.13
CA PRO A 331 10.69 -8.37 13.48
C PRO A 331 11.85 -9.19 12.90
N ILE A 332 12.45 -8.64 11.85
CA ILE A 332 13.72 -9.16 11.35
C ILE A 332 14.78 -8.79 12.37
N THR A 333 15.54 -9.78 12.80
CA THR A 333 16.73 -9.56 13.64
C THR A 333 17.92 -10.25 12.99
N TRP A 334 18.94 -9.47 12.66
CA TRP A 334 20.21 -9.97 12.14
C TRP A 334 21.33 -9.23 12.85
N SER A 335 22.41 -9.95 13.19
CA SER A 335 23.56 -9.36 13.88
C SER A 335 24.64 -9.04 12.86
N GLU A 336 25.25 -7.87 12.96
CA GLU A 336 26.38 -7.45 12.14
C GLU A 336 27.62 -8.29 12.43
N THR A 337 27.79 -8.79 13.67
CA THR A 337 28.94 -9.62 14.08
C THR A 337 28.90 -10.99 13.43
N PRO A 338 29.89 -11.38 12.61
CA PRO A 338 29.94 -12.69 12.02
C PRO A 338 30.22 -13.78 13.06
N GLY A 339 29.54 -14.92 12.91
CA GLY A 339 29.84 -16.09 13.74
C GLY A 339 31.27 -16.61 13.54
N VAL A 340 31.84 -17.23 14.56
CA VAL A 340 33.19 -17.77 14.50
C VAL A 340 33.34 -18.77 13.35
N GLY A 341 34.27 -18.52 12.43
CA GLY A 341 34.55 -19.37 11.28
C GLY A 341 33.65 -19.14 10.04
N VAL A 342 32.82 -18.12 10.07
CA VAL A 342 32.00 -17.72 8.91
C VAL A 342 32.72 -16.66 8.08
N SER A 343 32.78 -16.83 6.75
CA SER A 343 33.37 -15.79 5.90
C SER A 343 32.41 -14.57 5.83
N PRO A 344 32.94 -13.34 5.68
CA PRO A 344 32.12 -12.14 5.59
C PRO A 344 31.03 -12.24 4.51
N ASP A 345 31.36 -12.72 3.32
CA ASP A 345 30.39 -12.88 2.22
C ASP A 345 29.23 -13.82 2.59
N ALA A 346 29.54 -14.93 3.26
CA ALA A 346 28.51 -15.86 3.71
C ALA A 346 27.63 -15.25 4.81
N HIS A 347 28.22 -14.40 5.66
CA HIS A 347 27.52 -13.71 6.72
C HIS A 347 26.52 -12.69 6.17
N TYR A 348 26.94 -11.80 5.25
CA TYR A 348 26.05 -10.84 4.60
C TYR A 348 24.96 -11.50 3.74
N ASN A 349 25.23 -12.66 3.16
CA ASN A 349 24.18 -13.46 2.52
C ASN A 349 23.13 -13.99 3.52
N GLY A 350 23.48 -14.07 4.80
CA GLY A 350 22.54 -14.34 5.90
C GLY A 350 21.46 -13.26 6.02
N LEU A 351 21.83 -11.98 5.89
CA LEU A 351 20.87 -10.86 5.86
C LEU A 351 19.85 -11.03 4.71
N ARG A 352 20.29 -11.42 3.53
CA ARG A 352 19.42 -11.75 2.40
C ARG A 352 18.38 -12.81 2.74
N ILE A 353 18.76 -13.84 3.51
CA ILE A 353 17.84 -14.91 3.93
C ILE A 353 16.76 -14.32 4.84
N GLU A 354 17.13 -13.49 5.81
CA GLU A 354 16.17 -12.86 6.72
C GLU A 354 15.22 -11.89 5.98
N LEU A 355 15.71 -11.08 5.04
CA LEU A 355 14.88 -10.22 4.20
C LEU A 355 13.87 -11.04 3.38
N ASN A 356 14.30 -12.16 2.81
CA ASN A 356 13.40 -13.07 2.09
C ASN A 356 12.35 -13.72 2.99
N LYS A 357 12.72 -14.11 4.22
CA LYS A 357 11.75 -14.64 5.21
C LYS A 357 10.69 -13.60 5.54
N ALA A 358 11.09 -12.34 5.77
CA ALA A 358 10.17 -11.24 6.03
C ALA A 358 9.24 -10.97 4.84
N SER A 359 9.77 -10.98 3.62
CA SER A 359 8.96 -10.87 2.40
C SER A 359 7.92 -12.01 2.28
N LYS A 360 8.27 -13.23 2.72
CA LYS A 360 7.34 -14.37 2.75
C LYS A 360 6.27 -14.23 3.85
N LYS A 361 6.58 -13.58 4.98
CA LYS A 361 5.57 -13.25 6.00
C LYS A 361 4.51 -12.30 5.45
N ILE A 362 4.93 -11.25 4.71
CA ILE A 362 3.98 -10.37 4.02
C ILE A 362 3.10 -11.18 3.06
N ARG A 363 3.67 -12.17 2.35
CA ARG A 363 2.90 -13.04 1.47
C ARG A 363 1.92 -13.93 2.24
N GLN A 364 2.30 -14.47 3.39
CA GLN A 364 1.40 -15.26 4.25
C GLN A 364 0.27 -14.38 4.78
N ALA A 365 0.58 -13.15 5.17
CA ALA A 365 -0.40 -12.20 5.68
C ALA A 365 -1.41 -11.75 4.62
N SER A 366 -0.97 -11.54 3.38
CA SER A 366 -1.79 -11.04 2.28
C SER A 366 -2.37 -12.15 1.40
N ASN A 367 -1.86 -13.38 1.48
CA ASN A 367 -2.09 -14.51 0.56
C ASN A 367 -1.76 -14.22 -0.93
N LYS A 368 -1.26 -13.02 -1.24
CA LYS A 368 -1.09 -12.58 -2.63
C LYS A 368 0.27 -11.95 -2.90
N TYR A 369 0.72 -11.04 -2.04
CA TYR A 369 1.84 -10.13 -2.31
C TYR A 369 3.07 -10.45 -1.48
N SER A 370 4.25 -10.26 -2.07
CA SER A 370 5.54 -10.26 -1.37
C SER A 370 6.10 -8.84 -1.39
N ALA A 371 7.00 -8.52 -0.47
CA ALA A 371 7.69 -7.22 -0.47
C ALA A 371 8.36 -6.95 -1.82
N ASN A 372 8.29 -5.72 -2.27
CA ASN A 372 8.95 -5.26 -3.50
C ASN A 372 9.96 -4.12 -3.24
N TYR A 373 10.04 -3.63 -2.01
CA TYR A 373 11.06 -2.68 -1.61
C TYR A 373 11.47 -2.84 -0.14
N VAL A 374 12.64 -2.31 0.18
CA VAL A 374 13.23 -2.20 1.51
C VAL A 374 13.61 -0.75 1.73
N VAL A 375 13.28 -0.20 2.88
CA VAL A 375 13.77 1.11 3.33
C VAL A 375 14.63 0.87 4.55
N ALA A 376 15.87 1.36 4.52
CA ALA A 376 16.87 1.11 5.55
C ALA A 376 17.53 2.42 6.00
N GLY A 377 17.94 2.45 7.28
CA GLY A 377 18.82 3.47 7.78
C GLY A 377 20.22 3.37 7.13
N THR A 378 21.08 4.32 7.41
CA THR A 378 22.38 4.46 6.72
C THR A 378 23.27 3.23 6.88
N GLN A 379 23.37 2.67 8.10
CA GLN A 379 24.20 1.50 8.36
C GLN A 379 23.57 0.23 7.82
N ALA A 380 22.28 0.06 8.07
CA ALA A 380 21.52 -1.06 7.53
C ALA A 380 21.53 -1.10 5.98
N SER A 381 21.59 0.07 5.32
CA SER A 381 21.76 0.17 3.87
C SER A 381 23.13 -0.31 3.42
N ALA A 382 24.20 0.12 4.12
CA ALA A 382 25.56 -0.31 3.83
C ALA A 382 25.72 -1.83 3.93
N ASP A 383 25.13 -2.45 4.96
CA ASP A 383 25.13 -3.91 5.12
C ASP A 383 24.37 -4.61 3.98
N ALA A 384 23.25 -4.03 3.56
CA ALA A 384 22.46 -4.57 2.45
C ALA A 384 23.18 -4.45 1.10
N GLU A 385 24.03 -3.44 0.89
CA GLU A 385 24.88 -3.30 -0.30
C GLU A 385 25.97 -4.37 -0.40
N CYS A 386 26.43 -4.89 0.74
CA CYS A 386 27.42 -5.98 0.80
C CYS A 386 26.85 -7.34 0.36
N ILE A 387 25.56 -7.46 0.14
CA ILE A 387 24.94 -8.71 -0.29
C ILE A 387 25.40 -9.08 -1.71
N THR A 388 25.88 -10.31 -1.89
CA THR A 388 26.33 -10.81 -3.20
C THR A 388 25.23 -10.70 -4.27
N GLY A 389 25.51 -10.00 -5.35
CA GLY A 389 24.57 -9.77 -6.46
C GLY A 389 23.75 -8.50 -6.32
N PHE A 390 24.06 -7.61 -5.39
CA PHE A 390 23.51 -6.26 -5.33
C PHE A 390 23.83 -5.48 -6.61
N LYS A 391 22.83 -4.75 -7.11
CA LYS A 391 22.98 -3.88 -8.29
C LYS A 391 22.82 -2.44 -7.85
N ALA A 392 23.92 -1.71 -7.75
CA ALA A 392 23.90 -0.30 -7.43
C ALA A 392 23.11 0.49 -8.51
N ALA A 393 22.26 1.40 -8.09
CA ALA A 393 21.62 2.36 -8.97
C ALA A 393 22.59 3.53 -9.22
N ASN A 394 22.66 3.97 -10.47
CA ASN A 394 23.41 5.18 -10.79
C ASN A 394 22.53 6.39 -10.48
N THR A 395 22.58 6.86 -9.24
CA THR A 395 21.79 8.01 -8.78
C THR A 395 22.70 9.14 -8.37
N ASN A 396 22.38 10.37 -8.83
CA ASN A 396 23.03 11.56 -8.33
C ASN A 396 22.71 11.72 -6.83
N GLN A 397 23.63 12.32 -6.09
CA GLN A 397 23.42 12.60 -4.67
C GLN A 397 22.28 13.62 -4.51
N VAL A 398 21.11 13.16 -4.07
CA VAL A 398 19.98 14.00 -3.73
C VAL A 398 19.89 14.09 -2.20
N PRO A 399 19.67 15.27 -1.63
CA PRO A 399 19.48 15.41 -0.19
C PRO A 399 18.26 14.62 0.29
N GLY A 400 18.38 13.89 1.39
CA GLY A 400 17.31 13.11 1.99
C GLY A 400 17.34 11.63 1.62
N SER A 401 16.18 11.03 1.52
CA SER A 401 16.04 9.61 1.16
C SER A 401 16.38 9.38 -0.31
N ARG A 402 17.04 8.27 -0.64
CA ARG A 402 17.47 7.96 -2.01
C ARG A 402 17.29 6.48 -2.36
N LEU A 403 17.12 6.21 -3.65
CA LEU A 403 17.22 4.85 -4.17
C LEU A 403 18.71 4.49 -4.30
N VAL A 404 19.15 3.45 -3.60
CA VAL A 404 20.55 2.98 -3.62
C VAL A 404 20.77 1.92 -4.68
N GLY A 405 19.80 1.02 -4.84
CA GLY A 405 19.94 -0.03 -5.82
C GLY A 405 18.84 -1.09 -5.75
N GLU A 406 19.16 -2.24 -6.31
CA GLU A 406 18.28 -3.39 -6.38
C GLU A 406 18.94 -4.61 -5.73
N LEU A 407 18.25 -5.20 -4.75
CA LEU A 407 18.67 -6.43 -4.10
C LEU A 407 18.42 -7.66 -4.99
N PRO A 408 19.22 -8.73 -4.81
CA PRO A 408 18.97 -9.99 -5.51
C PRO A 408 17.59 -10.54 -5.13
N GLY A 409 16.65 -10.54 -6.08
CA GLY A 409 15.24 -10.89 -5.86
C GLY A 409 14.28 -9.80 -6.34
N GLY A 410 14.82 -8.67 -6.87
CA GLY A 410 14.03 -7.60 -7.48
C GLY A 410 13.44 -6.62 -6.48
N MET A 411 13.89 -6.63 -5.22
CA MET A 411 13.50 -5.63 -4.23
C MET A 411 14.36 -4.38 -4.35
N LYS A 412 13.74 -3.22 -4.44
CA LYS A 412 14.43 -1.93 -4.45
C LYS A 412 14.90 -1.57 -3.04
N LEU A 413 16.14 -1.11 -2.91
CA LEU A 413 16.72 -0.63 -1.66
C LEU A 413 16.70 0.91 -1.64
N TYR A 414 16.03 1.47 -0.65
CA TYR A 414 16.03 2.91 -0.37
C TYR A 414 16.78 3.17 0.93
N GLU A 415 17.69 4.12 0.91
CA GLU A 415 18.38 4.63 2.08
C GLU A 415 17.67 5.89 2.59
N THR A 416 17.59 6.03 3.90
CA THR A 416 16.99 7.20 4.55
C THR A 416 17.73 7.57 5.82
N THR A 417 17.76 8.86 6.12
CA THR A 417 18.23 9.40 7.40
C THR A 417 17.10 9.61 8.42
N ALA A 418 15.84 9.29 8.03
CA ALA A 418 14.68 9.45 8.89
C ALA A 418 14.51 8.33 9.91
N LEU A 419 15.15 7.18 9.69
CA LEU A 419 15.15 6.02 10.57
C LEU A 419 16.43 5.98 11.41
N GLY A 420 16.43 5.16 12.47
CA GLY A 420 17.66 4.80 13.17
C GLY A 420 18.66 4.15 12.19
N GLU A 421 19.94 4.30 12.46
CA GLU A 421 21.02 3.84 11.58
C GLU A 421 20.88 2.35 11.20
N TYR A 422 20.43 1.53 12.14
CA TYR A 422 20.29 0.09 12.02
C TYR A 422 18.83 -0.37 11.79
N ASP A 423 17.88 0.56 11.73
CA ASP A 423 16.48 0.23 11.50
C ASP A 423 16.18 0.05 10.01
N LEU A 424 15.29 -0.90 9.73
CA LEU A 424 14.81 -1.15 8.39
C LEU A 424 13.35 -1.62 8.39
N PHE A 425 12.68 -1.47 7.28
CA PHE A 425 11.40 -2.13 7.06
C PHE A 425 11.24 -2.53 5.59
N LEU A 426 10.49 -3.60 5.37
CA LEU A 426 10.09 -4.04 4.05
C LEU A 426 8.64 -3.63 3.82
N GLY A 427 8.32 -3.32 2.58
CA GLY A 427 6.97 -2.97 2.18
C GLY A 427 6.61 -3.53 0.82
N PHE A 428 5.29 -3.57 0.60
CA PHE A 428 4.72 -3.85 -0.71
C PHE A 428 3.97 -2.64 -1.22
N LYS A 429 4.32 -2.19 -2.42
CA LYS A 429 3.56 -1.20 -3.18
C LYS A 429 2.85 -1.88 -4.34
N SER A 430 1.54 -1.73 -4.41
CA SER A 430 0.74 -2.12 -5.57
C SER A 430 0.71 -1.01 -6.61
N ASN A 431 0.60 -1.40 -7.89
CA ASN A 431 0.25 -0.48 -8.96
C ASN A 431 -1.27 -0.24 -9.05
N ASN A 432 -2.05 -0.90 -8.20
CA ASN A 432 -3.49 -0.77 -8.13
C ASN A 432 -3.89 -0.09 -6.81
N VAL A 433 -4.62 1.00 -6.90
CA VAL A 433 -5.09 1.79 -5.74
C VAL A 433 -5.90 0.94 -4.76
N ILE A 434 -6.65 -0.05 -5.25
CA ILE A 434 -7.48 -0.92 -4.41
C ILE A 434 -6.65 -1.80 -3.46
N GLU A 435 -5.40 -2.07 -3.81
CA GLU A 435 -4.53 -3.03 -3.12
C GLU A 435 -3.38 -2.35 -2.36
N ALA A 436 -3.41 -1.02 -2.24
CA ALA A 436 -2.39 -0.27 -1.54
C ALA A 436 -2.56 -0.36 -0.02
N GLY A 437 -1.46 -0.62 0.70
CA GLY A 437 -1.44 -0.70 2.16
C GLY A 437 -1.47 0.65 2.86
N ALA A 438 -1.01 1.70 2.20
CA ALA A 438 -1.02 3.08 2.68
C ALA A 438 -1.17 4.04 1.52
N PHE A 439 -1.68 5.24 1.79
CA PHE A 439 -1.88 6.29 0.81
C PHE A 439 -1.22 7.60 1.21
N TYR A 440 -0.49 8.17 0.27
CA TYR A 440 -0.08 9.56 0.25
C TYR A 440 -1.13 10.36 -0.50
N CYS A 441 -1.74 11.34 0.17
CA CYS A 441 -2.86 12.12 -0.35
C CYS A 441 -2.46 13.59 -0.47
N PRO A 442 -1.74 14.00 -1.52
CA PRO A 442 -1.38 15.39 -1.74
C PRO A 442 -2.60 16.22 -2.15
N TYR A 443 -2.74 17.37 -1.50
CA TYR A 443 -3.67 18.43 -1.91
C TYR A 443 -2.93 19.52 -2.66
N MET A 444 -1.93 20.12 -2.03
CA MET A 444 -1.05 21.11 -2.65
C MET A 444 0.41 20.70 -2.45
N PRO A 445 1.16 20.53 -3.53
CA PRO A 445 2.60 20.34 -3.43
C PRO A 445 3.26 21.64 -2.93
N VAL A 446 4.56 21.61 -2.70
CA VAL A 446 5.27 22.81 -2.25
C VAL A 446 5.05 23.96 -3.22
N THR A 447 4.48 25.04 -2.71
CA THR A 447 4.19 26.26 -3.46
C THR A 447 4.70 27.47 -2.68
N SER A 448 5.23 28.46 -3.40
CA SER A 448 5.52 29.76 -2.81
C SER A 448 4.21 30.54 -2.57
N LEU A 449 4.16 31.30 -1.49
CA LEU A 449 3.04 32.16 -1.14
C LEU A 449 3.24 33.62 -1.60
N GLY A 450 4.36 33.90 -2.25
CA GLY A 450 4.77 35.23 -2.68
C GLY A 450 5.70 35.91 -1.71
N MET A 451 6.42 36.91 -2.21
CA MET A 451 7.39 37.71 -1.47
C MET A 451 6.70 38.97 -0.91
N ILE A 452 6.96 39.26 0.35
CA ILE A 452 6.51 40.48 1.03
C ILE A 452 7.74 41.17 1.60
N GLN A 453 7.87 42.47 1.33
CA GLN A 453 8.87 43.30 1.98
C GLN A 453 8.30 43.83 3.29
N THR A 454 9.00 43.59 4.38
CA THR A 454 8.64 44.10 5.70
C THR A 454 9.29 45.47 5.96
N GLY A 455 8.65 46.24 6.85
CA GLY A 455 9.10 47.63 7.15
C GLY A 455 10.49 47.75 7.81
N ASP A 456 11.12 46.63 8.16
CA ASP A 456 12.45 46.49 8.75
C ASP A 456 13.55 46.17 7.69
N MET A 457 13.34 46.53 6.43
CA MET A 457 14.24 46.28 5.29
C MET A 457 14.57 44.79 5.07
N ARG A 458 13.67 43.91 5.44
CA ARG A 458 13.76 42.45 5.19
C ARG A 458 12.75 42.03 4.15
N ASN A 459 13.17 41.13 3.30
CA ASN A 459 12.31 40.40 2.39
C ASN A 459 11.89 39.11 3.07
N ARG A 460 10.61 38.73 2.93
CA ARG A 460 10.05 37.50 3.44
C ARG A 460 9.28 36.78 2.35
N GLU A 461 9.54 35.51 2.15
CA GLU A 461 8.80 34.67 1.24
C GLU A 461 8.30 33.42 2.00
N GLY A 462 7.02 33.12 1.87
CA GLY A 462 6.40 31.96 2.50
C GLY A 462 6.32 30.80 1.50
N PHE A 463 6.59 29.60 1.98
CA PHE A 463 6.38 28.35 1.25
C PHE A 463 5.43 27.49 2.06
N ALA A 464 4.59 26.73 1.39
CA ALA A 464 3.72 25.78 2.06
C ALA A 464 3.48 24.56 1.19
N THR A 465 3.34 23.42 1.87
CA THR A 465 2.82 22.18 1.28
C THR A 465 1.61 21.71 2.08
N SER A 466 0.71 20.96 1.45
CA SER A 466 -0.45 20.42 2.13
C SER A 466 -0.74 19.01 1.63
N TYR A 467 -0.74 18.05 2.54
CA TYR A 467 -0.99 16.65 2.25
C TYR A 467 -1.57 15.92 3.45
N ALA A 468 -2.12 14.76 3.21
CA ALA A 468 -2.49 13.79 4.22
C ALA A 468 -1.80 12.45 3.96
N PHE A 469 -1.63 11.67 5.00
CA PHE A 469 -1.19 10.29 4.94
C PHE A 469 -2.19 9.41 5.68
N THR A 470 -2.52 8.26 5.13
CA THR A 470 -3.37 7.28 5.81
C THR A 470 -2.85 5.87 5.60
N MET A 471 -2.81 5.11 6.69
CA MET A 471 -2.51 3.69 6.69
C MET A 471 -3.81 2.92 6.54
N VAL A 472 -3.86 1.98 5.60
CA VAL A 472 -5.00 1.10 5.38
C VAL A 472 -4.69 -0.29 5.91
N ASN A 473 -3.54 -0.87 5.53
CA ASN A 473 -3.15 -2.22 5.96
C ASN A 473 -1.69 -2.28 6.38
N SER A 474 -1.46 -2.33 7.69
CA SER A 474 -0.11 -2.38 8.28
C SER A 474 0.62 -3.70 8.02
N LYS A 475 -0.10 -4.78 7.74
CA LYS A 475 0.49 -6.13 7.52
C LYS A 475 1.21 -6.28 6.18
N LEU A 476 1.08 -5.31 5.29
CA LEU A 476 1.86 -5.22 4.06
C LEU A 476 3.27 -4.62 4.29
N TYR A 477 3.56 -4.25 5.54
CA TYR A 477 4.84 -3.69 5.96
C TYR A 477 5.40 -4.50 7.12
N GLN A 478 6.66 -4.92 7.03
CA GLN A 478 7.33 -5.73 8.06
C GLN A 478 8.53 -4.97 8.60
N LYS A 479 8.57 -4.80 9.92
CA LYS A 479 9.66 -4.13 10.63
C LYS A 479 10.87 -5.04 10.83
N GLY A 480 12.06 -4.45 10.89
CA GLY A 480 13.30 -5.14 11.23
C GLY A 480 14.34 -4.18 11.83
N THR A 481 15.29 -4.75 12.52
CA THR A 481 16.44 -4.02 13.09
C THR A 481 17.68 -4.88 13.00
N ILE A 482 18.78 -4.30 12.57
CA ILE A 482 20.11 -4.92 12.60
C ILE A 482 20.69 -4.69 13.99
N ILE A 483 21.22 -5.73 14.60
CA ILE A 483 21.90 -5.64 15.89
C ILE A 483 23.37 -5.26 15.62
N PRO A 484 23.82 -4.06 16.04
CA PRO A 484 25.22 -3.65 15.87
C PRO A 484 26.19 -4.54 16.65
N GLU A 485 27.49 -4.39 16.35
CA GLU A 485 28.55 -5.08 17.07
C GLU A 485 28.56 -4.81 18.59
#